data_4f15efa395553bcf210233face264293
#
_entry.id   4f15efa395553bcf210233face264293
#
_cell.length_a   1.000
_cell.length_b   1.000
_cell.length_c   1.000
_cell.angle_alpha   90.00
_cell.angle_beta   90.00
_cell.angle_gamma   90.00
#
_symmetry.space_group_name_H-M   'P 1'
#
loop_
_entity.id
_entity.type
_entity.pdbx_description
1 polymer ?
#
loop_
_entity_poly.entity_id
_entity_poly.type
_entity_poly.pdbx_seq_one_letter_code
_entity_poly.pdbx_strand_id
1 'polypeptide(L)'
;MQLKVGEIVEGTVKSLTKFGAFVALDANTTGLVHISEVAHAYVSDLHEYLTEGQTVKVMVIGLEGGKINLSIKRTLPAPRSEERR
;
A
#
# COMPACT_ATOMS: atom_id res chain seq x y z
N MET A 1 10.03 14.80 4.96
CA MET A 1 10.36 13.52 4.33
C MET A 1 10.27 13.65 2.82
N GLN A 2 11.27 13.19 2.12
CA GLN A 2 11.24 13.18 0.66
C GLN A 2 11.05 11.77 0.16
N LEU A 3 10.11 11.61 -0.74
CA LEU A 3 9.79 10.29 -1.29
C LEU A 3 10.00 10.33 -2.80
N LYS A 4 10.38 9.19 -3.34
CA LYS A 4 10.55 9.03 -4.77
C LYS A 4 9.72 7.88 -5.25
N VAL A 5 9.18 8.00 -6.46
CA VAL A 5 8.43 6.91 -7.08
C VAL A 5 9.35 5.70 -7.21
N GLY A 6 8.87 4.56 -6.74
CA GLY A 6 9.65 3.34 -6.74
C GLY A 6 10.34 3.04 -5.42
N GLU A 7 10.30 3.97 -4.49
CA GLU A 7 10.93 3.77 -3.19
C GLU A 7 10.02 2.95 -2.28
N ILE A 8 10.60 2.04 -1.52
CA ILE A 8 9.85 1.22 -0.57
C ILE A 8 10.10 1.77 0.82
N VAL A 9 9.01 2.06 1.52
CA VAL A 9 9.07 2.62 2.87
C VAL A 9 8.10 1.87 3.77
N GLU A 10 8.30 2.00 5.07
CA GLU A 10 7.39 1.41 6.04
C GLU A 10 6.39 2.47 6.49
N GLY A 11 5.14 2.05 6.68
CA GLY A 11 4.12 2.92 7.19
C GLY A 11 3.17 2.15 8.08
N THR A 12 2.30 2.90 8.74
CA THR A 12 1.32 2.32 9.66
C THR A 12 -0.07 2.57 9.08
N VAL A 13 -0.86 1.51 9.02
CA VAL A 13 -2.24 1.61 8.53
C VAL A 13 -3.04 2.45 9.52
N LYS A 14 -3.55 3.59 9.05
CA LYS A 14 -4.34 4.47 9.90
C LYS A 14 -5.82 4.17 9.83
N SER A 15 -6.33 3.96 8.64
CA SER A 15 -7.74 3.65 8.49
C SER A 15 -7.95 2.89 7.20
N LEU A 16 -9.07 2.18 7.16
CA LEU A 16 -9.45 1.37 6.02
C LEU A 16 -10.78 1.86 5.50
N THR A 17 -10.86 2.01 4.17
CA THR A 17 -12.12 2.37 3.51
C THR A 17 -12.41 1.31 2.47
N LYS A 18 -13.59 1.39 1.86
CA LYS A 18 -13.92 0.43 0.82
C LYS A 18 -13.14 0.65 -0.46
N PHE A 19 -12.44 1.79 -0.56
CA PHE A 19 -11.65 2.10 -1.76
C PHE A 19 -10.17 1.83 -1.56
N GLY A 20 -9.71 1.76 -0.34
CA GLY A 20 -8.31 1.55 -0.07
C GLY A 20 -7.96 1.80 1.38
N ALA A 21 -6.68 1.89 1.66
CA ALA A 21 -6.19 2.07 3.01
C ALA A 21 -5.34 3.33 3.09
N PHE A 22 -5.51 4.06 4.19
CA PHE A 22 -4.65 5.20 4.47
C PHE A 22 -3.49 4.72 5.33
N VAL A 23 -2.29 5.01 4.88
CA VAL A 23 -1.06 4.58 5.55
C VAL A 23 -0.27 5.82 5.93
N ALA A 24 0.03 5.93 7.22
CA ALA A 24 0.85 7.04 7.71
C ALA A 24 2.31 6.67 7.55
N LEU A 25 3.06 7.52 6.85
CA LEU A 25 4.48 7.29 6.64
C LEU A 25 5.31 7.97 7.71
N ASP A 26 4.81 9.12 8.19
CA ASP A 26 5.37 9.75 9.39
C ASP A 26 4.27 10.64 9.99
N ALA A 27 4.66 11.47 10.96
CA ALA A 27 3.68 12.26 11.71
C ALA A 27 2.87 13.19 10.81
N ASN A 28 3.46 13.61 9.69
CA ASN A 28 2.83 14.59 8.82
C ASN A 28 2.55 14.08 7.42
N THR A 29 2.87 12.81 7.14
CA THR A 29 2.78 12.28 5.80
C THR A 29 1.91 11.05 5.78
N THR A 30 0.86 11.09 4.99
CA THR A 30 -0.07 9.97 4.83
C THR A 30 -0.26 9.70 3.36
N GLY A 31 -0.21 8.43 2.97
CA GLY A 31 -0.45 8.02 1.61
C GLY A 31 -1.66 7.11 1.52
N LEU A 32 -2.08 6.83 0.30
CA LEU A 32 -3.22 5.98 0.04
C LEU A 32 -2.80 4.76 -0.74
N VAL A 33 -3.20 3.59 -0.26
CA VAL A 33 -3.06 2.34 -1.00
C VAL A 33 -4.42 2.00 -1.57
N HIS A 34 -4.58 2.12 -2.89
CA HIS A 34 -5.84 1.78 -3.53
C HIS A 34 -6.12 0.29 -3.34
N ILE A 35 -7.40 -0.08 -3.30
CA ILE A 35 -7.77 -1.46 -3.05
C ILE A 35 -7.14 -2.41 -4.06
N SER A 36 -6.97 -1.96 -5.30
CA SER A 36 -6.35 -2.79 -6.33
C SER A 36 -4.85 -2.96 -6.12
N GLU A 37 -4.25 -2.20 -5.21
CA GLU A 37 -2.82 -2.26 -4.94
C GLU A 37 -2.51 -2.95 -3.62
N VAL A 38 -3.51 -3.56 -2.98
CA VAL A 38 -3.30 -4.20 -1.68
C VAL A 38 -2.75 -5.61 -1.85
N ALA A 39 -3.25 -6.35 -2.81
CA ALA A 39 -2.83 -7.74 -3.00
C ALA A 39 -2.94 -8.10 -4.47
N HIS A 40 -2.28 -9.22 -4.82
CA HIS A 40 -2.32 -9.72 -6.19
C HIS A 40 -3.64 -10.41 -6.52
N ALA A 41 -4.48 -10.65 -5.52
CA ALA A 41 -5.77 -11.31 -5.70
C ALA A 41 -6.89 -10.30 -5.52
N TYR A 42 -8.09 -10.68 -5.93
CA TYR A 42 -9.25 -9.84 -5.71
C TYR A 42 -9.47 -9.61 -4.23
N VAL A 43 -9.66 -8.36 -3.86
CA VAL A 43 -9.87 -7.98 -2.47
C VAL A 43 -11.29 -7.46 -2.33
N SER A 44 -12.13 -8.20 -1.65
CA SER A 44 -13.50 -7.77 -1.41
C SER A 44 -13.61 -6.97 -0.11
N ASP A 45 -12.73 -7.24 0.84
CA ASP A 45 -12.76 -6.57 2.14
C ASP A 45 -11.33 -6.37 2.62
N LEU A 46 -10.94 -5.11 2.73
CA LEU A 46 -9.58 -4.78 3.16
C LEU A 46 -9.26 -5.29 4.56
N HIS A 47 -10.28 -5.42 5.41
CA HIS A 47 -10.06 -5.89 6.76
C HIS A 47 -9.54 -7.32 6.81
N GLU A 48 -9.68 -8.06 5.72
CA GLU A 48 -9.14 -9.41 5.64
C GLU A 48 -7.63 -9.41 5.41
N TYR A 49 -7.11 -8.31 4.92
CA TYR A 49 -5.70 -8.20 4.58
C TYR A 49 -4.94 -7.26 5.49
N LEU A 50 -5.61 -6.23 5.99
CA LEU A 50 -4.97 -5.18 6.74
C LEU A 50 -5.73 -4.91 8.03
N THR A 51 -5.00 -4.43 9.02
CA THR A 51 -5.58 -4.07 10.31
C THR A 51 -5.11 -2.67 10.65
N GLU A 52 -6.00 -1.84 11.16
CA GLU A 52 -5.62 -0.52 11.61
C GLU A 52 -4.56 -0.62 12.70
N GLY A 53 -3.52 0.17 12.55
CA GLY A 53 -2.38 0.13 13.47
C GLY A 53 -1.28 -0.81 13.03
N GLN A 54 -1.51 -1.57 11.96
CA GLN A 54 -0.51 -2.51 11.47
C GLN A 54 0.59 -1.79 10.73
N THR A 55 1.83 -2.23 10.92
CA THR A 55 2.95 -1.69 10.15
C THR A 55 3.11 -2.52 8.88
N VAL A 56 3.18 -1.83 7.74
CA VAL A 56 3.28 -2.49 6.45
C VAL A 56 4.37 -1.81 5.62
N LYS A 57 4.90 -2.55 4.66
CA LYS A 57 5.82 -1.99 3.68
C LYS A 57 5.04 -1.61 2.44
N VAL A 58 5.29 -0.43 1.94
CA VAL A 58 4.59 0.09 0.77
C VAL A 58 5.60 0.66 -0.20
N MET A 59 5.27 0.62 -1.48
CA MET A 59 6.08 1.24 -2.52
C MET A 59 5.38 2.49 -3.01
N VAL A 60 6.14 3.57 -3.14
CA VAL A 60 5.60 4.82 -3.68
C VAL A 60 5.45 4.64 -5.19
N ILE A 61 4.22 4.75 -5.67
CA ILE A 61 3.95 4.57 -7.10
C ILE A 61 3.52 5.87 -7.78
N GLY A 62 3.26 6.93 -6.98
CA GLY A 62 2.91 8.21 -7.57
C GLY A 62 2.96 9.29 -6.52
N LEU A 63 3.35 10.47 -6.94
CA LEU A 63 3.37 11.67 -6.10
C LEU A 63 2.66 12.76 -6.87
N GLU A 64 1.54 13.25 -6.33
CA GLU A 64 0.75 14.25 -7.02
C GLU A 64 0.27 15.29 -6.02
N GLY A 65 0.74 16.53 -6.19
CA GLY A 65 0.15 17.65 -5.48
C GLY A 65 -0.19 17.43 -4.01
N GLY A 66 0.72 16.84 -3.27
CA GLY A 66 0.48 16.56 -1.87
C GLY A 66 -0.17 15.22 -1.61
N LYS A 67 -0.49 14.47 -2.66
CA LYS A 67 -1.04 13.13 -2.51
C LYS A 67 0.01 12.11 -2.83
N ILE A 68 0.07 11.07 -2.02
CA ILE A 68 1.04 9.99 -2.19
C ILE A 68 0.27 8.72 -2.49
N ASN A 69 0.54 8.12 -3.64
CA ASN A 69 -0.07 6.87 -4.03
C ASN A 69 0.89 5.75 -3.71
N LEU A 70 0.41 4.75 -2.99
CA LEU A 70 1.23 3.66 -2.49
C LEU A 70 0.70 2.33 -2.98
N SER A 71 1.56 1.32 -2.96
CA SER A 71 1.19 -0.03 -3.34
C SER A 71 1.83 -1.02 -2.38
N ILE A 72 1.02 -1.91 -1.85
CA ILE A 72 1.53 -2.99 -1.02
C ILE A 72 1.89 -4.18 -1.89
N LYS A 73 1.07 -4.48 -2.90
CA LYS A 73 1.30 -5.66 -3.71
C LYS A 73 2.61 -5.62 -4.47
N ARG A 74 3.10 -4.41 -4.77
CA ARG A 74 4.37 -4.28 -5.49
C ARG A 74 5.57 -4.61 -4.61
N THR A 75 5.37 -4.69 -3.30
CA THR A 75 6.43 -5.12 -2.39
C THR A 75 6.39 -6.63 -2.15
N LEU A 76 5.38 -7.31 -2.69
CA LEU A 76 5.20 -8.73 -2.50
C LEU A 76 5.65 -9.49 -3.75
N PRO A 77 6.13 -10.72 -3.60
CA PRO A 77 6.48 -11.50 -4.78
C PRO A 77 5.25 -11.82 -5.60
N ALA A 78 5.45 -11.98 -6.91
CA ALA A 78 4.36 -12.33 -7.80
C ALA A 78 3.83 -13.72 -7.45
N PRO A 79 2.57 -14.03 -7.80
CA PRO A 79 2.04 -15.36 -7.55
C PRO A 79 2.87 -16.44 -8.22
N ARG A 80 3.01 -17.55 -7.52
CA ARG A 80 3.87 -18.63 -7.99
C ARG A 80 3.41 -19.24 -9.30
N SER A 81 2.11 -19.22 -9.51
CA SER A 81 1.56 -19.83 -10.72
C SER A 81 2.10 -19.19 -11.98
N GLU A 82 2.64 -18.03 -11.85
CA GLU A 82 3.19 -17.34 -13.02
C GLU A 82 4.58 -17.80 -13.36
N GLU A 83 5.21 -18.46 -12.45
CA GLU A 83 6.59 -18.76 -12.62
C GLU A 83 6.85 -20.13 -13.13
N ARG A 84 5.96 -20.83 -13.24
CA ARG A 84 6.22 -22.07 -13.45
C ARG A 84 6.12 -22.63 -14.50
N ARG A 85 6.22 -22.55 -14.53
CA ARG A 85 6.27 -23.07 -15.12
C ARG A 85 6.05 -23.32 -15.60
#